data_e6499d4fbfdcf319448895360983dbf9
#
_entry.id   e6499d4fbfdcf319448895360983dbf9
#
_cell.length_a   1.000
_cell.length_b   1.000
_cell.length_c   1.000
_cell.angle_alpha   90.00
_cell.angle_beta   90.00
_cell.angle_gamma   90.00
#
_symmetry.space_group_name_H-M   'P 1'
#
loop_
_entity.id
_entity.type
_entity.pdbx_description
1 polymer ?
#
loop_
_entity_poly.entity_id
_entity_poly.type
_entity_poly.pdbx_seq_one_letter_code
_entity_poly.pdbx_strand_id
1 'polypeptide(L)'
;KEKLSGELIDFSSETKMAGIPMLKKGRVVGKELIVYEKQFITGKETRYPFDPEGGMSWGLRKKVLENGFQEAGKTYQLKVYSPDLGMKAPVKAKIICSGKKLIQVGEEKIQTYEVDMELLSTFGSLKTKSWFDEDCVALRTDMNMGGMNISMIEVPKKKAKKMDAEVQELLLSSVVPLNAAVPKGNKNIFMME
;
A
#
# COMPACT_ATOMS: atom_id res chain seq x y z
N LYS A 1 3.09 3.08 -14.67
CA LYS A 1 2.99 4.39 -15.34
C LYS A 1 1.53 4.81 -15.37
N GLU A 2 1.31 6.10 -15.22
CA GLU A 2 0.00 6.73 -15.33
C GLU A 2 0.09 7.91 -16.29
N LYS A 3 -1.01 8.25 -16.96
CA LYS A 3 -1.11 9.48 -17.76
C LYS A 3 -1.07 10.70 -16.84
N LEU A 4 -0.80 11.88 -17.38
CA LEU A 4 -0.93 13.14 -16.61
C LEU A 4 -2.37 13.37 -16.10
N SER A 5 -3.36 12.76 -16.77
CA SER A 5 -4.75 12.72 -16.30
C SER A 5 -4.97 11.88 -15.04
N GLY A 6 -4.02 11.05 -14.64
CA GLY A 6 -4.14 10.08 -13.54
C GLY A 6 -4.68 8.71 -13.95
N GLU A 7 -4.93 8.48 -15.24
CA GLU A 7 -5.36 7.20 -15.75
C GLU A 7 -4.21 6.20 -15.79
N LEU A 8 -4.44 4.97 -15.31
CA LEU A 8 -3.45 3.90 -15.32
C LEU A 8 -3.12 3.43 -16.75
N ILE A 9 -1.84 3.28 -17.04
CA ILE A 9 -1.34 2.69 -18.29
C ILE A 9 -0.77 1.31 -18.01
N ASP A 10 0.26 1.25 -17.17
CA ASP A 10 0.93 0.01 -16.76
C ASP A 10 1.51 0.14 -15.34
N PHE A 11 1.73 -0.99 -14.70
CA PHE A 11 2.44 -1.04 -13.42
C PHE A 11 3.36 -2.26 -13.33
N SER A 12 4.34 -2.16 -12.44
CA SER A 12 5.16 -3.28 -12.00
C SER A 12 5.38 -3.13 -10.50
N SER A 13 5.10 -4.20 -9.76
CA SER A 13 5.37 -4.31 -8.32
C SER A 13 6.19 -5.55 -8.07
N GLU A 14 7.24 -5.43 -7.30
CA GLU A 14 8.05 -6.54 -6.83
C GLU A 14 8.10 -6.45 -5.30
N THR A 15 7.64 -7.49 -4.64
CA THR A 15 7.65 -7.62 -3.18
C THR A 15 8.32 -8.91 -2.79
N LYS A 16 8.88 -8.98 -1.58
CA LYS A 16 9.37 -10.21 -0.99
C LYS A 16 8.56 -10.50 0.26
N MET A 17 8.01 -11.70 0.34
CA MET A 17 7.29 -12.18 1.50
C MET A 17 7.93 -13.47 1.97
N ALA A 18 8.44 -13.51 3.20
CA ALA A 18 9.22 -14.63 3.73
C ALA A 18 10.38 -15.08 2.81
N GLY A 19 11.10 -14.11 2.22
CA GLY A 19 12.21 -14.36 1.29
C GLY A 19 11.77 -14.74 -0.14
N ILE A 20 10.45 -14.93 -0.39
CA ILE A 20 9.93 -15.34 -1.69
C ILE A 20 9.64 -14.09 -2.54
N PRO A 21 10.28 -13.94 -3.71
CA PRO A 21 9.97 -12.86 -4.60
C PRO A 21 8.60 -13.05 -5.26
N MET A 22 7.78 -12.02 -5.20
CA MET A 22 6.49 -11.94 -5.86
C MET A 22 6.53 -10.77 -6.85
N LEU A 23 6.30 -11.06 -8.12
CA LEU A 23 6.25 -10.06 -9.19
C LEU A 23 4.81 -9.94 -9.69
N LYS A 24 4.29 -8.73 -9.70
CA LYS A 24 3.03 -8.39 -10.38
C LYS A 24 3.29 -7.31 -11.41
N LYS A 25 2.84 -7.56 -12.63
CA LYS A 25 2.86 -6.57 -13.72
C LYS A 25 1.47 -6.46 -14.30
N GLY A 26 1.07 -5.26 -14.67
CA GLY A 26 -0.20 -5.07 -15.33
C GLY A 26 -0.13 -3.99 -16.40
N ARG A 27 -1.03 -4.10 -17.39
CA ARG A 27 -1.20 -3.11 -18.44
C ARG A 27 -2.67 -2.98 -18.81
N VAL A 28 -3.07 -1.78 -19.17
CA VAL A 28 -4.42 -1.51 -19.66
C VAL A 28 -4.43 -1.66 -21.18
N VAL A 29 -5.35 -2.46 -21.71
CA VAL A 29 -5.56 -2.64 -23.14
C VAL A 29 -7.06 -2.50 -23.44
N GLY A 30 -7.45 -1.38 -24.03
CA GLY A 30 -8.86 -1.06 -24.23
C GLY A 30 -9.62 -0.95 -22.90
N LYS A 31 -10.58 -1.85 -22.69
CA LYS A 31 -11.39 -1.92 -21.46
C LYS A 31 -10.96 -3.03 -20.50
N GLU A 32 -9.78 -3.58 -20.72
CA GLU A 32 -9.25 -4.67 -19.89
C GLU A 32 -7.97 -4.25 -19.16
N LEU A 33 -7.82 -4.72 -17.93
CA LEU A 33 -6.58 -4.72 -17.17
C LEU A 33 -6.00 -6.15 -17.24
N ILE A 34 -4.90 -6.31 -17.94
CA ILE A 34 -4.18 -7.57 -18.06
C ILE A 34 -3.11 -7.61 -16.99
N VAL A 35 -3.21 -8.57 -16.06
CA VAL A 35 -2.30 -8.71 -14.93
C VAL A 35 -1.52 -10.02 -15.04
N TYR A 36 -0.21 -9.92 -15.01
CA TYR A 36 0.70 -11.05 -14.88
C TYR A 36 1.23 -11.12 -13.44
N GLU A 37 1.00 -12.23 -12.80
CA GLU A 37 1.51 -12.51 -11.45
C GLU A 37 2.48 -13.70 -11.51
N LYS A 38 3.66 -13.53 -10.92
CA LYS A 38 4.66 -14.59 -10.80
C LYS A 38 5.04 -14.77 -9.34
N GLN A 39 4.92 -16.01 -8.88
CA GLN A 39 5.39 -16.44 -7.58
C GLN A 39 6.22 -17.70 -7.78
N PHE A 40 7.42 -17.75 -7.21
CA PHE A 40 8.41 -18.81 -7.49
C PHE A 40 8.73 -18.94 -8.99
N ILE A 41 8.46 -20.11 -9.56
CA ILE A 41 8.75 -20.45 -10.97
C ILE A 41 7.53 -20.26 -11.86
N THR A 42 6.32 -20.28 -11.28
CA THR A 42 5.07 -20.21 -12.03
C THR A 42 4.59 -18.78 -12.20
N GLY A 43 4.15 -18.46 -13.40
CA GLY A 43 3.51 -17.18 -13.72
C GLY A 43 2.14 -17.42 -14.33
N LYS A 44 1.20 -16.52 -14.05
CA LYS A 44 -0.17 -16.55 -14.57
C LYS A 44 -0.56 -15.19 -15.10
N GLU A 45 -1.12 -15.13 -16.29
CA GLU A 45 -1.81 -13.94 -16.82
C GLU A 45 -3.31 -14.05 -16.56
N THR A 46 -3.90 -12.98 -16.09
CA THR A 46 -5.35 -12.89 -15.84
C THR A 46 -5.85 -11.56 -16.39
N ARG A 47 -7.06 -11.54 -16.94
CA ARG A 47 -7.71 -10.36 -17.51
C ARG A 47 -8.89 -9.96 -16.64
N TYR A 48 -8.99 -8.69 -16.36
CA TYR A 48 -10.06 -8.09 -15.57
C TYR A 48 -10.69 -6.92 -16.32
N PRO A 49 -11.98 -6.64 -16.14
CA PRO A 49 -12.56 -5.38 -16.59
C PRO A 49 -11.80 -4.21 -15.95
N PHE A 50 -11.41 -3.24 -16.76
CA PHE A 50 -10.72 -2.05 -16.27
C PHE A 50 -11.74 -0.96 -15.91
N ASP A 51 -11.61 -0.43 -14.68
CA ASP A 51 -12.37 0.73 -14.23
C ASP A 51 -11.46 1.99 -14.36
N PRO A 52 -11.77 2.91 -15.30
CA PRO A 52 -10.93 4.08 -15.53
C PRO A 52 -10.98 5.11 -14.38
N GLU A 53 -11.95 4.99 -13.47
CA GLU A 53 -11.99 5.83 -12.27
C GLU A 53 -10.97 5.39 -11.21
N GLY A 54 -10.46 4.16 -11.31
CA GLY A 54 -9.42 3.64 -10.42
C GLY A 54 -8.06 4.25 -10.75
N GLY A 55 -7.41 4.87 -9.76
CA GLY A 55 -6.03 5.40 -9.87
C GLY A 55 -5.04 4.57 -9.05
N MET A 56 -3.78 4.72 -9.36
CA MET A 56 -2.66 4.30 -8.51
C MET A 56 -2.02 5.53 -7.86
N SER A 57 -0.72 5.53 -7.68
CA SER A 57 -0.01 6.56 -6.91
C SER A 57 -0.24 7.99 -7.41
N TRP A 58 0.01 8.24 -8.70
CA TRP A 58 -0.15 9.58 -9.27
C TRP A 58 -1.62 9.96 -9.41
N GLY A 59 -2.45 9.06 -9.96
CA GLY A 59 -3.87 9.30 -10.12
C GLY A 59 -4.58 9.53 -8.79
N LEU A 60 -4.17 8.82 -7.73
CA LEU A 60 -4.68 9.04 -6.38
C LEU A 60 -4.30 10.43 -5.86
N ARG A 61 -3.00 10.77 -5.92
CA ARG A 61 -2.50 12.09 -5.50
C ARG A 61 -3.22 13.23 -6.21
N LYS A 62 -3.36 13.13 -7.54
CA LYS A 62 -4.08 14.11 -8.34
C LYS A 62 -5.53 14.29 -7.87
N LYS A 63 -6.26 13.20 -7.66
CA LYS A 63 -7.64 13.25 -7.17
C LYS A 63 -7.75 13.84 -5.76
N VAL A 64 -6.79 13.55 -4.89
CA VAL A 64 -6.72 14.13 -3.54
C VAL A 64 -6.52 15.64 -3.62
N LEU A 65 -5.60 16.11 -4.48
CA LEU A 65 -5.39 17.54 -4.74
C LEU A 65 -6.64 18.23 -5.29
N GLU A 66 -7.25 17.66 -6.34
CA GLU A 66 -8.46 18.21 -7.00
C GLU A 66 -9.66 18.26 -6.06
N ASN A 67 -9.75 17.35 -5.10
CA ASN A 67 -10.80 17.31 -4.08
C ASN A 67 -10.53 18.24 -2.88
N GLY A 68 -9.41 18.96 -2.84
CA GLY A 68 -9.13 19.94 -1.78
C GLY A 68 -8.89 19.30 -0.41
N PHE A 69 -7.88 18.43 -0.31
CA PHE A 69 -7.51 17.73 0.93
C PHE A 69 -7.13 18.65 2.09
N GLN A 70 -6.88 19.91 1.80
CA GLN A 70 -6.52 20.96 2.78
C GLN A 70 -7.72 21.46 3.58
N GLU A 71 -8.95 21.21 3.10
CA GLU A 71 -10.17 21.70 3.71
C GLU A 71 -10.61 20.77 4.85
N ALA A 72 -10.59 21.29 6.08
CA ALA A 72 -11.04 20.54 7.25
C ALA A 72 -12.53 20.15 7.16
N GLY A 73 -12.84 18.90 7.56
CA GLY A 73 -14.21 18.35 7.54
C GLY A 73 -14.64 17.79 6.18
N LYS A 74 -13.86 17.97 5.13
CA LYS A 74 -14.18 17.43 3.81
C LYS A 74 -14.07 15.91 3.81
N THR A 75 -15.07 15.25 3.21
CA THR A 75 -15.10 13.80 3.06
C THR A 75 -15.48 13.43 1.63
N TYR A 76 -14.76 12.48 1.04
CA TYR A 76 -15.03 11.97 -0.31
C TYR A 76 -14.57 10.52 -0.48
N GLN A 77 -14.94 9.91 -1.59
CA GLN A 77 -14.55 8.54 -1.92
C GLN A 77 -13.72 8.52 -3.20
N LEU A 78 -12.72 7.66 -3.20
CA LEU A 78 -11.86 7.38 -4.34
C LEU A 78 -11.86 5.89 -4.65
N LYS A 79 -11.44 5.53 -5.86
CA LYS A 79 -11.17 4.16 -6.28
C LYS A 79 -9.67 3.99 -6.49
N VAL A 80 -9.08 2.99 -5.87
CA VAL A 80 -7.63 2.78 -5.83
C VAL A 80 -7.29 1.38 -6.32
N TYR A 81 -6.46 1.27 -7.34
CA TYR A 81 -5.80 0.01 -7.68
C TYR A 81 -4.56 -0.18 -6.82
N SER A 82 -4.44 -1.34 -6.19
CA SER A 82 -3.27 -1.70 -5.38
C SER A 82 -2.83 -3.13 -5.69
N PRO A 83 -1.58 -3.33 -6.11
CA PRO A 83 -1.03 -4.68 -6.32
C PRO A 83 -1.10 -5.56 -5.07
N ASP A 84 -1.01 -4.95 -3.89
CA ASP A 84 -1.01 -5.66 -2.61
C ASP A 84 -2.41 -6.07 -2.14
N LEU A 85 -3.44 -5.28 -2.50
CA LEU A 85 -4.84 -5.55 -2.13
C LEU A 85 -5.63 -6.29 -3.21
N GLY A 86 -5.01 -6.49 -4.38
CA GLY A 86 -5.61 -7.15 -5.54
C GLY A 86 -5.93 -6.19 -6.69
N MET A 87 -5.93 -6.74 -7.90
CA MET A 87 -6.10 -5.98 -9.15
C MET A 87 -7.39 -6.33 -9.90
N LYS A 88 -8.24 -7.20 -9.34
CA LYS A 88 -9.51 -7.62 -9.97
C LYS A 88 -10.47 -6.43 -10.15
N ALA A 89 -10.52 -5.55 -9.18
CA ALA A 89 -11.28 -4.32 -9.19
C ALA A 89 -10.60 -3.29 -8.28
N PRO A 90 -10.78 -1.98 -8.50
CA PRO A 90 -10.23 -0.98 -7.60
C PRO A 90 -10.94 -1.04 -6.24
N VAL A 91 -10.16 -0.86 -5.20
CA VAL A 91 -10.64 -0.80 -3.81
C VAL A 91 -11.23 0.59 -3.55
N LYS A 92 -12.36 0.65 -2.84
CA LYS A 92 -12.93 1.93 -2.40
C LYS A 92 -12.13 2.49 -1.23
N ALA A 93 -11.74 3.74 -1.35
CA ALA A 93 -11.08 4.50 -0.30
C ALA A 93 -12.00 5.63 0.16
N LYS A 94 -12.31 5.67 1.45
CA LYS A 94 -12.96 6.82 2.07
C LYS A 94 -11.87 7.74 2.61
N ILE A 95 -11.93 9.02 2.24
CA ILE A 95 -10.99 10.06 2.64
C ILE A 95 -11.71 11.03 3.57
N ILE A 96 -11.08 11.40 4.69
CA ILE A 96 -11.56 12.39 5.64
C ILE A 96 -10.42 13.38 5.89
N CYS A 97 -10.64 14.66 5.59
CA CYS A 97 -9.64 15.71 5.76
C CYS A 97 -9.83 16.40 7.11
N SER A 98 -8.81 16.37 7.96
CA SER A 98 -8.83 16.96 9.30
C SER A 98 -8.23 18.39 9.33
N GLY A 99 -7.68 18.86 8.20
CA GLY A 99 -7.09 20.17 8.06
C GLY A 99 -5.66 20.29 8.60
N LYS A 100 -5.25 21.52 8.91
CA LYS A 100 -3.87 21.83 9.31
C LYS A 100 -3.48 21.18 10.63
N LYS A 101 -2.30 20.56 10.66
CA LYS A 101 -1.68 19.96 11.86
C LYS A 101 -0.17 20.23 11.86
N LEU A 102 0.34 20.55 13.04
CA LEU A 102 1.79 20.62 13.27
C LEU A 102 2.27 19.24 13.73
N ILE A 103 3.17 18.64 12.99
CA ILE A 103 3.78 17.36 13.37
C ILE A 103 5.28 17.48 13.52
N GLN A 104 5.87 16.55 14.25
CA GLN A 104 7.32 16.44 14.33
C GLN A 104 7.80 15.36 13.36
N VAL A 105 8.72 15.73 12.47
CA VAL A 105 9.40 14.83 11.55
C VAL A 105 10.91 14.95 11.80
N GLY A 106 11.48 13.94 12.46
CA GLY A 106 12.84 14.05 12.98
C GLY A 106 12.94 15.13 14.07
N GLU A 107 13.80 16.12 13.86
CA GLU A 107 14.00 17.25 14.80
C GLU A 107 13.16 18.49 14.45
N GLU A 108 12.51 18.48 13.30
CA GLU A 108 11.77 19.62 12.78
C GLU A 108 10.27 19.51 13.06
N LYS A 109 9.63 20.67 13.37
CA LYS A 109 8.19 20.80 13.43
C LYS A 109 7.71 21.35 12.10
N ILE A 110 6.86 20.59 11.40
CA ILE A 110 6.38 20.91 10.06
C ILE A 110 4.87 21.06 10.08
N GLN A 111 4.38 22.14 9.46
CA GLN A 111 2.96 22.34 9.21
C GLN A 111 2.52 21.41 8.08
N THR A 112 1.50 20.62 8.34
CA THR A 112 0.97 19.61 7.42
C THR A 112 -0.55 19.66 7.37
N TYR A 113 -1.13 18.82 6.51
CA TYR A 113 -2.57 18.56 6.45
C TYR A 113 -2.82 17.10 6.81
N GLU A 114 -3.61 16.86 7.83
CA GLU A 114 -3.95 15.51 8.29
C GLU A 114 -5.11 14.96 7.48
N VAL A 115 -4.93 13.73 6.97
CA VAL A 115 -5.92 13.00 6.18
C VAL A 115 -6.03 11.58 6.71
N ASP A 116 -7.23 11.19 7.09
CA ASP A 116 -7.55 9.81 7.39
C ASP A 116 -8.07 9.12 6.12
N MET A 117 -7.54 7.94 5.83
CA MET A 117 -7.98 7.12 4.71
C MET A 117 -8.40 5.73 5.21
N GLU A 118 -9.57 5.29 4.80
CA GLU A 118 -10.08 3.95 5.05
C GLU A 118 -10.26 3.22 3.72
N LEU A 119 -9.44 2.18 3.51
CA LEU A 119 -9.52 1.28 2.35
C LEU A 119 -10.42 0.10 2.70
N LEU A 120 -11.49 -0.09 1.94
CA LEU A 120 -12.45 -1.18 2.11
C LEU A 120 -12.08 -2.33 1.18
N SER A 121 -11.41 -3.35 1.69
CA SER A 121 -11.03 -4.55 0.94
C SER A 121 -11.86 -5.78 1.33
N THR A 122 -11.74 -6.85 0.55
CA THR A 122 -12.34 -8.16 0.89
C THR A 122 -11.71 -8.79 2.16
N PHE A 123 -10.54 -8.34 2.55
CA PHE A 123 -9.82 -8.79 3.75
C PHE A 123 -10.09 -7.92 4.98
N GLY A 124 -11.01 -6.97 4.87
CA GLY A 124 -11.34 -6.02 5.93
C GLY A 124 -11.02 -4.57 5.58
N SER A 125 -11.10 -3.71 6.59
CA SER A 125 -10.82 -2.29 6.48
C SER A 125 -9.39 -2.00 6.92
N LEU A 126 -8.61 -1.35 6.05
CA LEU A 126 -7.30 -0.81 6.39
C LEU A 126 -7.43 0.70 6.61
N LYS A 127 -7.15 1.14 7.82
CA LYS A 127 -7.17 2.56 8.21
C LYS A 127 -5.74 3.09 8.27
N THR A 128 -5.53 4.21 7.60
CA THR A 128 -4.27 4.94 7.64
C THR A 128 -4.52 6.40 7.98
N LYS A 129 -3.58 7.00 8.68
CA LYS A 129 -3.53 8.43 8.95
C LYS A 129 -2.27 8.99 8.33
N SER A 130 -2.41 9.96 7.45
CA SER A 130 -1.28 10.56 6.73
C SER A 130 -1.23 12.05 6.94
N TRP A 131 -0.02 12.59 6.96
CA TRP A 131 0.25 14.02 7.04
C TRP A 131 0.98 14.46 5.79
N PHE A 132 0.32 15.32 5.03
CA PHE A 132 0.79 15.79 3.74
C PHE A 132 1.32 17.22 3.83
N ASP A 133 2.31 17.56 3.01
CA ASP A 133 2.69 18.94 2.73
C ASP A 133 1.68 19.62 1.79
N GLU A 134 1.98 20.86 1.38
CA GLU A 134 1.13 21.64 0.48
C GLU A 134 1.00 21.03 -0.92
N ASP A 135 2.01 20.27 -1.35
CA ASP A 135 2.07 19.58 -2.63
C ASP A 135 1.45 18.19 -2.58
N CYS A 136 0.80 17.80 -1.47
CA CYS A 136 0.25 16.45 -1.25
C CYS A 136 1.32 15.35 -1.32
N VAL A 137 2.51 15.62 -0.76
CA VAL A 137 3.53 14.61 -0.47
C VAL A 137 3.34 14.15 0.97
N ALA A 138 3.23 12.84 1.17
CA ALA A 138 3.07 12.29 2.51
C ALA A 138 4.41 12.32 3.25
N LEU A 139 4.52 13.17 4.28
CA LEU A 139 5.70 13.26 5.14
C LEU A 139 5.71 12.19 6.22
N ARG A 140 4.53 11.77 6.65
CA ARG A 140 4.34 10.67 7.59
C ARG A 140 3.02 9.96 7.29
N THR A 141 3.02 8.64 7.44
CA THR A 141 1.81 7.82 7.40
C THR A 141 1.87 6.79 8.53
N ASP A 142 0.83 6.77 9.35
CA ASP A 142 0.64 5.77 10.40
C ASP A 142 -0.49 4.83 10.01
N MET A 143 -0.30 3.53 10.24
CA MET A 143 -1.31 2.50 10.01
C MET A 143 -1.26 1.44 11.10
N ASN A 144 -2.40 0.79 11.34
CA ASN A 144 -2.46 -0.42 12.15
C ASN A 144 -2.80 -1.61 11.25
N MET A 145 -1.95 -2.61 11.26
CA MET A 145 -2.13 -3.85 10.50
C MET A 145 -1.95 -5.04 11.44
N GLY A 146 -3.03 -5.80 11.66
CA GLY A 146 -2.97 -7.00 12.50
C GLY A 146 -2.50 -6.77 13.93
N GLY A 147 -2.82 -5.60 14.53
CA GLY A 147 -2.38 -5.21 15.87
C GLY A 147 -1.00 -4.55 15.94
N MET A 148 -0.29 -4.47 14.82
CA MET A 148 0.98 -3.76 14.73
C MET A 148 0.79 -2.33 14.26
N ASN A 149 1.41 -1.38 14.96
CA ASN A 149 1.44 0.01 14.54
C ASN A 149 2.68 0.24 13.67
N ILE A 150 2.45 0.64 12.43
CA ILE A 150 3.49 0.91 11.44
C ILE A 150 3.49 2.40 11.16
N SER A 151 4.65 3.04 11.30
CA SER A 151 4.87 4.44 10.91
C SER A 151 5.88 4.51 9.77
N MET A 152 5.46 5.10 8.66
CA MET A 152 6.34 5.42 7.54
C MET A 152 6.62 6.93 7.58
N ILE A 153 7.88 7.31 7.48
CA ILE A 153 8.32 8.70 7.53
C ILE A 153 9.19 8.97 6.31
N GLU A 154 8.91 10.08 5.62
CA GLU A 154 9.79 10.55 4.57
C GLU A 154 11.13 10.99 5.14
N VAL A 155 12.21 10.51 4.55
CA VAL A 155 13.57 10.90 4.92
C VAL A 155 14.39 11.22 3.66
N PRO A 156 15.35 12.16 3.73
CA PRO A 156 16.23 12.45 2.61
C PRO A 156 16.93 11.19 2.10
N LYS A 157 17.06 11.04 0.78
CA LYS A 157 17.64 9.87 0.11
C LYS A 157 19.01 9.46 0.68
N LYS A 158 19.84 10.44 1.09
CA LYS A 158 21.14 10.17 1.72
C LYS A 158 20.99 9.46 3.07
N LYS A 159 19.98 9.83 3.85
CA LYS A 159 19.68 9.21 5.16
C LYS A 159 19.06 7.83 4.98
N ALA A 160 18.12 7.69 4.05
CA ALA A 160 17.49 6.40 3.73
C ALA A 160 18.52 5.33 3.30
N LYS A 161 19.55 5.71 2.52
CA LYS A 161 20.61 4.79 2.09
C LYS A 161 21.59 4.38 3.20
N LYS A 162 21.65 5.13 4.32
CA LYS A 162 22.50 4.82 5.48
C LYS A 162 21.79 4.01 6.56
N MET A 163 20.48 3.85 6.44
CA MET A 163 19.72 3.00 7.35
C MET A 163 19.93 1.56 6.93
N ASP A 164 20.95 0.89 7.54
CA ASP A 164 21.02 -0.56 7.63
C ASP A 164 19.89 -1.03 8.55
N ALA A 165 18.69 -0.99 8.05
CA ALA A 165 17.56 -1.62 8.71
C ALA A 165 17.73 -3.13 8.51
N GLU A 166 17.98 -3.87 9.57
CA GLU A 166 17.61 -5.29 9.59
C GLU A 166 16.13 -5.36 9.21
N VAL A 167 15.86 -5.90 8.02
CA VAL A 167 14.49 -6.10 7.55
C VAL A 167 13.89 -7.18 8.45
N GLN A 168 13.20 -6.76 9.52
CA GLN A 168 12.35 -7.67 10.26
C GLN A 168 11.16 -8.03 9.35
N GLU A 169 11.19 -9.23 8.81
CA GLU A 169 10.04 -9.76 8.10
C GLU A 169 8.90 -9.94 9.09
N LEU A 170 7.76 -9.31 8.82
CA LEU A 170 6.56 -9.37 9.66
C LEU A 170 6.12 -10.83 9.96
N LEU A 171 6.35 -11.74 9.03
CA LEU A 171 6.06 -13.17 9.22
C LEU A 171 7.00 -13.84 10.20
N LEU A 172 8.30 -13.47 10.22
CA LEU A 172 9.26 -14.05 11.17
C LEU A 172 9.02 -13.55 12.60
N SER A 173 8.51 -12.32 12.76
CA SER A 173 8.15 -11.80 14.09
C SER A 173 6.88 -12.44 14.68
N SER A 174 6.06 -13.10 13.84
CA SER A 174 4.86 -13.84 14.27
C SER A 174 5.09 -15.34 14.49
N VAL A 175 6.31 -15.84 14.20
CA VAL A 175 6.66 -17.25 14.44
C VAL A 175 6.83 -17.48 15.94
N VAL A 176 5.93 -18.26 16.52
CA VAL A 176 6.07 -18.73 17.89
C VAL A 176 7.17 -19.81 17.91
N PRO A 177 8.26 -19.62 18.65
CA PRO A 177 9.29 -20.67 18.75
C PRO A 177 8.70 -21.92 19.40
N LEU A 178 8.71 -23.03 18.68
CA LEU A 178 8.33 -24.32 19.25
C LEU A 178 9.45 -24.79 20.18
N ASN A 179 9.13 -24.91 21.46
CA ASN A 179 10.07 -25.43 22.47
C ASN A 179 10.31 -26.96 22.36
N ALA A 180 9.84 -27.60 21.31
CA ALA A 180 10.03 -29.01 21.04
C ALA A 180 10.66 -29.24 19.65
N ALA A 181 11.59 -30.17 19.58
CA ALA A 181 12.17 -30.61 18.31
C ALA A 181 11.05 -31.21 17.42
N VAL A 182 10.89 -30.68 16.20
CA VAL A 182 9.99 -31.25 15.21
C VAL A 182 10.47 -32.68 14.91
N PRO A 183 9.64 -33.72 15.07
CA PRO A 183 10.04 -35.10 14.76
C PRO A 183 10.52 -35.20 13.31
N LYS A 184 11.71 -35.70 13.10
CA LYS A 184 12.23 -36.03 11.76
C LYS A 184 11.48 -37.24 11.26
N GLY A 185 10.49 -37.05 10.42
CA GLY A 185 9.82 -38.16 9.75
C GLY A 185 8.31 -37.96 9.66
N ASN A 186 7.93 -37.43 8.63
CA ASN A 186 6.80 -37.65 7.73
C ASN A 186 6.51 -36.32 7.01
N LYS A 187 6.49 -36.40 5.70
CA LYS A 187 6.02 -35.31 4.82
C LYS A 187 4.50 -35.09 5.00
N ASN A 188 4.07 -34.79 6.20
CA ASN A 188 2.69 -34.41 6.43
C ASN A 188 2.58 -32.90 6.33
N ILE A 189 1.93 -32.50 5.26
CA ILE A 189 1.41 -31.17 5.02
C ILE A 189 0.51 -30.86 6.22
N PHE A 190 0.86 -29.84 6.99
CA PHE A 190 -0.06 -29.28 7.97
C PHE A 190 -1.19 -28.58 7.21
N MET A 191 -2.36 -29.21 7.13
CA MET A 191 -3.60 -28.49 6.87
C MET A 191 -4.03 -27.88 8.20
N MET A 192 -4.06 -26.55 8.28
CA MET A 192 -4.78 -25.87 9.34
C MET A 192 -6.27 -25.91 8.99
N GLU A 193 -7.06 -26.47 9.89
CA GLU A 193 -8.50 -26.30 9.92
C GLU A 193 -8.88 -24.86 10.34
#